data_a614da2e69612028abfe7b72a8a2f1be
#
_entry.id   a614da2e69612028abfe7b72a8a2f1be
#
_cell.length_a   1.000
_cell.length_b   1.000
_cell.length_c   1.000
_cell.angle_alpha   90.00
_cell.angle_beta   90.00
_cell.angle_gamma   90.00
#
_symmetry.space_group_name_H-M   'P 1'
#
loop_
_entity.id
_entity.type
_entity.pdbx_description
1 polymer ?
#
loop_
_entity_poly.entity_id
_entity_poly.type
_entity_poly.pdbx_seq_one_letter_code
_entity_poly.pdbx_strand_id
1 'polypeptide(L)'
;MKINIIRELLDIENCDFEITERKGRGHPDTLSDHLAELLSRTYSKYTLNKYGVILRHQFDKLSLMGGKCDVRFGGGNFKSPIRLLINGRVTSKFGGGVIDTKELLIKTASDFLEKELRNFNFLNDCRVMWEVTSNSTRGMIDNENKGNSAIHNRFHPRSIKDLPEATRPISNDTAVGCGWAPLTELERMILDIEQTLTSDETWKKYPWMGADCKIMGARHKKEVDLTISIPQLSTNVHSVEEYKVNYQKTLEIVSNLIKEKFTFKEVRITLNPGDNTDKEMLYLRLTGSCIESGD
;
A
#
# COMPACT_ATOMS: atom_id res chain seq x y z
N MET A 1 -17.27 -27.24 -2.21
CA MET A 1 -16.05 -26.70 -1.63
C MET A 1 -15.25 -27.88 -1.07
N LYS A 2 -13.98 -28.01 -1.41
CA LYS A 2 -13.13 -29.06 -0.86
C LYS A 2 -12.18 -28.40 0.15
N ILE A 3 -12.22 -28.85 1.40
CA ILE A 3 -11.36 -28.37 2.48
C ILE A 3 -10.38 -29.49 2.80
N ASN A 4 -9.09 -29.19 2.73
CA ASN A 4 -8.03 -30.07 3.20
C ASN A 4 -7.51 -29.52 4.53
N ILE A 5 -7.48 -30.36 5.54
CA ILE A 5 -6.92 -30.01 6.85
C ILE A 5 -5.57 -30.75 6.99
N ILE A 6 -4.49 -29.97 7.11
CA ILE A 6 -3.15 -30.47 7.36
C ILE A 6 -2.87 -30.25 8.84
N ARG A 7 -2.57 -31.29 9.59
CA ARG A 7 -2.38 -31.21 11.05
C ARG A 7 -0.91 -31.21 11.48
N GLU A 8 -0.02 -31.58 10.58
CA GLU A 8 1.42 -31.66 10.82
C GLU A 8 2.12 -30.52 10.04
N LEU A 9 1.96 -29.29 10.53
CA LEU A 9 2.73 -28.14 10.04
C LEU A 9 3.91 -27.88 10.94
N LEU A 10 4.99 -27.38 10.34
CA LEU A 10 6.14 -26.88 11.08
C LEU A 10 5.67 -25.73 11.96
N ASP A 11 5.91 -25.83 13.26
CA ASP A 11 5.68 -24.74 14.20
C ASP A 11 6.87 -23.78 14.14
N ILE A 12 6.68 -22.65 13.48
CA ILE A 12 7.74 -21.64 13.28
C ILE A 12 8.25 -21.08 14.61
N GLU A 13 7.38 -21.00 15.63
CA GLU A 13 7.77 -20.54 16.97
C GLU A 13 8.87 -21.43 17.58
N ASN A 14 8.86 -22.73 17.26
CA ASN A 14 9.84 -23.71 17.72
C ASN A 14 11.09 -23.84 16.83
N CYS A 15 11.14 -23.12 15.70
CA CYS A 15 12.35 -23.07 14.88
C CYS A 15 13.43 -22.22 15.54
N ASP A 16 14.68 -22.61 15.40
CA ASP A 16 15.81 -21.81 15.90
C ASP A 16 15.96 -20.49 15.17
N PHE A 17 15.45 -20.38 13.94
CA PHE A 17 15.61 -19.22 13.09
C PHE A 17 14.28 -18.83 12.42
N GLU A 18 14.02 -17.52 12.39
CA GLU A 18 12.86 -16.93 11.76
C GLU A 18 13.23 -15.56 11.19
N ILE A 19 12.75 -15.25 10.00
CA ILE A 19 12.82 -13.90 9.41
C ILE A 19 11.41 -13.47 9.05
N THR A 20 11.07 -12.23 9.40
CA THR A 20 9.81 -11.61 8.96
C THR A 20 10.03 -10.16 8.61
N GLU A 21 9.29 -9.68 7.62
CA GLU A 21 9.29 -8.29 7.16
C GLU A 21 7.87 -7.74 7.19
N ARG A 22 7.74 -6.47 7.55
CA ARG A 22 6.48 -5.74 7.44
C ARG A 22 6.71 -4.37 6.82
N LYS A 23 5.91 -4.07 5.81
CA LYS A 23 5.80 -2.75 5.19
C LYS A 23 4.61 -2.02 5.80
N GLY A 24 4.86 -0.86 6.34
CA GLY A 24 3.86 -0.10 7.06
C GLY A 24 2.85 0.62 6.17
N ARG A 25 1.92 1.30 6.82
CA ARG A 25 0.75 1.97 6.23
C ARG A 25 1.11 2.92 5.07
N GLY A 26 2.19 3.68 5.19
CA GLY A 26 2.63 4.66 4.18
C GLY A 26 3.65 4.12 3.18
N HIS A 27 3.99 2.83 3.24
CA HIS A 27 4.89 2.23 2.25
C HIS A 27 4.19 2.13 0.88
N PRO A 28 4.89 2.40 -0.24
CA PRO A 28 4.31 2.41 -1.59
C PRO A 28 3.56 1.15 -1.98
N ASP A 29 4.12 0.00 -1.65
CA ASP A 29 3.47 -1.28 -1.97
C ASP A 29 2.15 -1.41 -1.20
N THR A 30 2.16 -1.10 0.10
CA THR A 30 0.97 -1.14 0.96
C THR A 30 -0.09 -0.14 0.47
N LEU A 31 0.33 1.06 0.08
CA LEU A 31 -0.56 2.07 -0.49
C LEU A 31 -1.16 1.61 -1.82
N SER A 32 -0.35 0.98 -2.69
CA SER A 32 -0.81 0.45 -3.98
C SER A 32 -1.85 -0.64 -3.81
N ASP A 33 -1.61 -1.59 -2.91
CA ASP A 33 -2.55 -2.69 -2.63
C ASP A 33 -3.86 -2.16 -2.03
N HIS A 34 -3.78 -1.29 -1.02
CA HIS A 34 -4.98 -0.69 -0.42
C HIS A 34 -5.77 0.16 -1.41
N LEU A 35 -5.08 0.89 -2.29
CA LEU A 35 -5.74 1.69 -3.30
C LEU A 35 -6.44 0.81 -4.34
N ALA A 36 -5.84 -0.29 -4.79
CA ALA A 36 -6.47 -1.22 -5.72
C ALA A 36 -7.80 -1.75 -5.16
N GLU A 37 -7.79 -2.19 -3.91
CA GLU A 37 -8.99 -2.64 -3.19
C GLU A 37 -10.03 -1.52 -3.04
N LEU A 38 -9.58 -0.31 -2.72
CA LEU A 38 -10.47 0.84 -2.55
C LEU A 38 -11.13 1.24 -3.87
N LEU A 39 -10.39 1.27 -4.97
CA LEU A 39 -10.93 1.56 -6.30
C LEU A 39 -11.99 0.52 -6.71
N SER A 40 -11.71 -0.77 -6.51
CA SER A 40 -12.65 -1.85 -6.77
C SER A 40 -13.91 -1.71 -5.92
N ARG A 41 -13.76 -1.45 -4.63
CA ARG A 41 -14.88 -1.27 -3.70
C ARG A 41 -15.72 -0.03 -4.05
N THR A 42 -15.08 1.08 -4.41
CA THR A 42 -15.77 2.32 -4.79
C THR A 42 -16.58 2.12 -6.06
N TYR A 43 -15.99 1.50 -7.07
CA TYR A 43 -16.67 1.19 -8.32
C TYR A 43 -17.83 0.22 -8.10
N SER A 44 -17.63 -0.83 -7.31
CA SER A 44 -18.68 -1.80 -6.94
C SER A 44 -19.88 -1.13 -6.27
N LYS A 45 -19.63 -0.29 -5.26
CA LYS A 45 -20.67 0.46 -4.57
C LYS A 45 -21.41 1.42 -5.50
N TYR A 46 -20.69 2.15 -6.34
CA TYR A 46 -21.30 3.07 -7.30
C TYR A 46 -22.24 2.34 -8.26
N THR A 47 -21.78 1.25 -8.87
CA THR A 47 -22.60 0.52 -9.86
C THR A 47 -23.76 -0.24 -9.21
N LEU A 48 -23.56 -0.80 -8.02
CA LEU A 48 -24.63 -1.43 -7.26
C LEU A 48 -25.74 -0.43 -6.90
N ASN A 49 -25.38 0.74 -6.40
CA ASN A 49 -26.34 1.77 -6.02
C ASN A 49 -27.08 2.35 -7.23
N LYS A 50 -26.39 2.54 -8.36
CA LYS A 50 -26.97 3.19 -9.55
C LYS A 50 -27.75 2.24 -10.44
N TYR A 51 -27.31 0.98 -10.53
CA TYR A 51 -27.85 0.01 -11.50
C TYR A 51 -28.39 -1.27 -10.87
N GLY A 52 -28.27 -1.44 -9.56
CA GLY A 52 -28.70 -2.64 -8.84
C GLY A 52 -27.79 -3.87 -9.06
N VAL A 53 -26.63 -3.68 -9.68
CA VAL A 53 -25.70 -4.77 -10.00
C VAL A 53 -24.26 -4.27 -9.99
N ILE A 54 -23.33 -5.13 -9.55
CA ILE A 54 -21.89 -4.85 -9.65
C ILE A 54 -21.45 -5.14 -11.09
N LEU A 55 -21.01 -4.09 -11.79
CA LEU A 55 -20.49 -4.23 -13.14
C LEU A 55 -19.05 -4.72 -13.11
N ARG A 56 -18.67 -5.42 -14.19
CA ARG A 56 -17.34 -6.01 -14.28
C ARG A 56 -16.25 -4.97 -14.28
N HIS A 57 -15.26 -5.19 -13.44
CA HIS A 57 -14.04 -4.41 -13.36
C HIS A 57 -12.89 -5.27 -12.84
N GLN A 58 -11.68 -4.85 -13.15
CA GLN A 58 -10.44 -5.49 -12.73
C GLN A 58 -9.34 -4.44 -12.72
N PHE A 59 -8.71 -4.23 -11.58
CA PHE A 59 -7.49 -3.43 -11.46
C PHE A 59 -6.32 -4.40 -11.46
N ASP A 60 -5.64 -4.50 -12.60
CA ASP A 60 -4.62 -5.53 -12.83
C ASP A 60 -3.24 -5.09 -12.33
N LYS A 61 -2.85 -3.87 -12.64
CA LYS A 61 -1.60 -3.27 -12.18
C LYS A 61 -1.85 -1.90 -11.59
N LEU A 62 -1.44 -1.74 -10.36
CA LEU A 62 -1.43 -0.46 -9.67
C LEU A 62 -0.07 -0.29 -9.01
N SER A 63 0.55 0.86 -9.22
CA SER A 63 1.87 1.13 -8.68
C SER A 63 2.02 2.59 -8.35
N LEU A 64 2.56 2.85 -7.16
CA LEU A 64 2.94 4.17 -6.71
C LEU A 64 4.46 4.29 -6.82
N MET A 65 4.93 5.08 -7.77
CA MET A 65 6.34 5.27 -8.07
C MET A 65 6.81 6.63 -7.57
N GLY A 66 8.01 6.67 -6.99
CA GLY A 66 8.59 7.87 -6.44
C GLY A 66 8.77 9.03 -7.41
N GLY A 67 8.73 10.22 -6.85
CA GLY A 67 9.18 11.44 -7.47
C GLY A 67 10.66 11.72 -7.18
N LYS A 68 11.12 12.87 -7.63
CA LYS A 68 12.43 13.43 -7.22
C LYS A 68 12.21 14.67 -6.36
N CYS A 69 12.89 14.73 -5.23
CA CYS A 69 12.79 15.85 -4.31
C CYS A 69 14.16 16.44 -4.03
N ASP A 70 14.21 17.77 -3.88
CA ASP A 70 15.25 18.43 -3.10
C ASP A 70 14.76 18.55 -1.66
N VAL A 71 15.48 17.95 -0.74
CA VAL A 71 15.12 17.93 0.68
C VAL A 71 16.18 18.67 1.47
N ARG A 72 15.74 19.53 2.38
CA ARG A 72 16.60 20.30 3.30
C ARG A 72 15.89 20.45 4.65
N PHE A 73 16.63 20.78 5.68
CA PHE A 73 16.01 21.12 6.96
C PHE A 73 15.04 22.29 6.82
N GLY A 74 13.86 22.13 7.39
CA GLY A 74 12.76 23.11 7.31
C GLY A 74 11.96 23.07 6.01
N GLY A 75 12.16 22.07 5.13
CA GLY A 75 11.36 21.96 3.91
C GLY A 75 12.00 21.20 2.76
N GLY A 76 11.50 21.50 1.55
CA GLY A 76 11.93 20.88 0.31
C GLY A 76 10.96 21.15 -0.81
N ASN A 77 11.31 20.71 -2.03
CA ASN A 77 10.45 20.84 -3.20
C ASN A 77 10.51 19.57 -4.06
N PHE A 78 9.41 19.20 -4.68
CA PHE A 78 9.43 18.19 -5.74
C PHE A 78 10.12 18.75 -6.99
N LYS A 79 11.13 18.03 -7.49
CA LYS A 79 11.68 18.24 -8.84
C LYS A 79 10.90 17.50 -9.90
N SER A 80 10.33 16.36 -9.55
CA SER A 80 9.35 15.65 -10.35
C SER A 80 8.30 15.00 -9.44
N PRO A 81 7.04 14.95 -9.89
CA PRO A 81 5.96 14.41 -9.06
C PRO A 81 6.08 12.90 -8.85
N ILE A 82 5.43 12.43 -7.81
CA ILE A 82 5.10 11.00 -7.63
C ILE A 82 4.24 10.56 -8.83
N ARG A 83 4.41 9.33 -9.27
CA ARG A 83 3.65 8.77 -10.40
C ARG A 83 2.77 7.63 -9.91
N LEU A 84 1.47 7.77 -10.17
CA LEU A 84 0.49 6.73 -9.88
C LEU A 84 0.06 6.07 -11.18
N LEU A 85 0.46 4.81 -11.39
CA LEU A 85 -0.06 3.98 -12.46
C LEU A 85 -1.37 3.33 -12.01
N ILE A 86 -2.44 3.52 -12.79
CA ILE A 86 -3.70 2.78 -12.64
C ILE A 86 -3.96 2.07 -13.96
N ASN A 87 -3.79 0.75 -13.95
CA ASN A 87 -4.02 -0.11 -15.12
C ASN A 87 -5.13 -1.12 -14.81
N GLY A 88 -5.97 -1.38 -15.79
CA GLY A 88 -7.01 -2.37 -15.64
C GLY A 88 -8.10 -2.28 -16.70
N ARG A 89 -9.19 -2.96 -16.42
CA ARG A 89 -10.38 -2.99 -17.28
C ARG A 89 -11.60 -2.67 -16.44
N VAL A 90 -12.39 -1.69 -16.88
CA VAL A 90 -13.58 -1.23 -16.15
C VAL A 90 -14.71 -0.99 -17.12
N THR A 91 -15.89 -1.51 -16.82
CA THR A 91 -17.09 -1.23 -17.60
C THR A 91 -17.44 0.26 -17.52
N SER A 92 -17.41 0.95 -18.67
CA SER A 92 -17.68 2.39 -18.76
C SER A 92 -19.08 2.71 -19.32
N LYS A 93 -19.87 1.68 -19.68
CA LYS A 93 -21.23 1.86 -20.21
C LYS A 93 -22.15 0.74 -19.72
N PHE A 94 -23.40 1.10 -19.40
CA PHE A 94 -24.42 0.12 -19.03
C PHE A 94 -25.82 0.66 -19.37
N GLY A 95 -26.66 -0.17 -20.03
CA GLY A 95 -28.04 0.20 -20.33
C GLY A 95 -28.19 1.50 -21.14
N GLY A 96 -27.24 1.82 -22.02
CA GLY A 96 -27.22 3.07 -22.76
C GLY A 96 -26.62 4.28 -22.01
N GLY A 97 -26.37 4.14 -20.70
CA GLY A 97 -25.72 5.17 -19.88
C GLY A 97 -24.20 5.07 -19.91
N VAL A 98 -23.54 6.23 -19.78
CA VAL A 98 -22.08 6.35 -19.64
C VAL A 98 -21.72 6.50 -18.16
N ILE A 99 -20.63 5.88 -17.76
CA ILE A 99 -20.04 6.01 -16.43
C ILE A 99 -18.71 6.74 -16.60
N ASP A 100 -18.57 7.89 -15.99
CA ASP A 100 -17.27 8.56 -15.90
C ASP A 100 -16.40 7.85 -14.87
N THR A 101 -15.79 6.75 -15.33
CA THR A 101 -14.93 5.92 -14.50
C THR A 101 -13.66 6.65 -14.08
N LYS A 102 -13.14 7.53 -14.96
CA LYS A 102 -11.90 8.24 -14.71
C LYS A 102 -12.06 9.26 -13.59
N GLU A 103 -13.09 10.09 -13.65
CA GLU A 103 -13.38 11.07 -12.61
C GLU A 103 -13.61 10.41 -11.26
N LEU A 104 -14.48 9.39 -11.22
CA LEU A 104 -14.81 8.65 -10.00
C LEU A 104 -13.56 8.05 -9.33
N LEU A 105 -12.71 7.39 -10.12
CA LEU A 105 -11.58 6.63 -9.58
C LEU A 105 -10.38 7.52 -9.26
N ILE A 106 -10.13 8.57 -10.04
CA ILE A 106 -9.08 9.56 -9.72
C ILE A 106 -9.45 10.33 -8.45
N LYS A 107 -10.71 10.73 -8.29
CA LYS A 107 -11.16 11.35 -7.04
C LYS A 107 -10.93 10.43 -5.85
N THR A 108 -11.27 9.16 -5.97
CA THR A 108 -11.05 8.15 -4.91
C THR A 108 -9.56 8.02 -4.57
N ALA A 109 -8.68 8.02 -5.58
CA ALA A 109 -7.25 7.95 -5.38
C ALA A 109 -6.69 9.21 -4.68
N SER A 110 -7.18 10.38 -5.08
CA SER A 110 -6.82 11.66 -4.44
C SER A 110 -7.19 11.66 -2.97
N ASP A 111 -8.46 11.41 -2.66
CA ASP A 111 -8.98 11.42 -1.30
C ASP A 111 -8.21 10.41 -0.39
N PHE A 112 -7.83 9.25 -0.94
CA PHE A 112 -7.06 8.25 -0.22
C PHE A 112 -5.62 8.67 0.01
N LEU A 113 -4.90 9.08 -1.03
CA LEU A 113 -3.48 9.42 -0.90
C LEU A 113 -3.25 10.67 -0.06
N GLU A 114 -4.12 11.68 -0.15
CA GLU A 114 -4.03 12.87 0.71
C GLU A 114 -4.30 12.56 2.18
N LYS A 115 -5.05 11.51 2.47
CA LYS A 115 -5.26 11.03 3.84
C LYS A 115 -4.07 10.24 4.39
N GLU A 116 -3.49 9.37 3.55
CA GLU A 116 -2.43 8.44 3.99
C GLU A 116 -1.03 9.05 3.94
N LEU A 117 -0.78 9.97 3.00
CA LEU A 117 0.50 10.65 2.85
C LEU A 117 0.49 11.99 3.59
N ARG A 118 1.54 12.25 4.33
CA ARG A 118 1.69 13.49 5.08
C ARG A 118 2.34 14.57 4.21
N ASN A 119 1.87 15.82 4.33
CA ASN A 119 2.37 16.97 3.56
C ASN A 119 2.31 16.73 2.04
N PHE A 120 1.22 16.16 1.57
CA PHE A 120 1.00 15.77 0.19
C PHE A 120 -0.25 16.43 -0.38
N ASN A 121 -0.12 17.00 -1.57
CA ASN A 121 -1.24 17.53 -2.34
C ASN A 121 -1.32 16.80 -3.68
N PHE A 122 -2.38 16.05 -3.89
CA PHE A 122 -2.51 15.17 -5.06
C PHE A 122 -2.38 15.90 -6.39
N LEU A 123 -2.97 17.10 -6.51
CA LEU A 123 -2.96 17.86 -7.76
C LEU A 123 -1.56 18.37 -8.13
N ASN A 124 -0.76 18.73 -7.13
CA ASN A 124 0.57 19.31 -7.35
C ASN A 124 1.67 18.25 -7.37
N ASP A 125 1.53 17.22 -6.54
CA ASP A 125 2.61 16.30 -6.20
C ASP A 125 2.48 14.94 -6.87
N CYS A 126 1.33 14.66 -7.56
CA CYS A 126 1.09 13.38 -8.20
C CYS A 126 0.73 13.51 -9.68
N ARG A 127 1.35 12.68 -10.51
CA ARG A 127 0.97 12.48 -11.91
C ARG A 127 0.32 11.12 -12.07
N VAL A 128 -0.95 11.10 -12.47
CA VAL A 128 -1.67 9.87 -12.78
C VAL A 128 -1.36 9.40 -14.20
N MET A 129 -0.92 8.15 -14.29
CA MET A 129 -0.77 7.40 -15.54
C MET A 129 -2.00 6.50 -15.66
N TRP A 130 -2.95 6.94 -16.49
CA TRP A 130 -4.25 6.30 -16.63
C TRP A 130 -4.24 5.32 -17.79
N GLU A 131 -4.17 4.02 -17.48
CA GLU A 131 -4.12 2.91 -18.44
C GLU A 131 -5.33 1.97 -18.26
N VAL A 132 -6.49 2.57 -17.96
CA VAL A 132 -7.74 1.82 -17.79
C VAL A 132 -8.52 1.82 -19.10
N THR A 133 -8.96 0.64 -19.50
CA THR A 133 -9.75 0.41 -20.72
C THR A 133 -11.05 -0.32 -20.42
N SER A 134 -12.04 -0.20 -21.29
CA SER A 134 -13.21 -1.07 -21.31
C SER A 134 -13.09 -2.19 -22.35
N ASN A 135 -11.97 -2.27 -23.07
CA ASN A 135 -11.76 -3.28 -24.09
C ASN A 135 -11.16 -4.55 -23.48
N SER A 136 -11.78 -5.67 -23.76
CA SER A 136 -11.28 -6.99 -23.40
C SER A 136 -10.57 -7.58 -24.62
N THR A 137 -9.27 -7.38 -24.74
CA THR A 137 -8.55 -7.88 -25.90
C THR A 137 -7.93 -9.25 -25.67
N ARG A 138 -8.43 -10.21 -26.39
CA ARG A 138 -7.60 -11.28 -26.94
C ARG A 138 -7.47 -11.03 -28.44
N GLY A 139 -6.40 -10.35 -28.84
CA GLY A 139 -6.13 -10.06 -30.25
C GLY A 139 -7.10 -9.06 -30.89
N MET A 140 -6.87 -8.76 -32.14
CA MET A 140 -7.75 -7.93 -32.94
C MET A 140 -9.06 -8.67 -33.18
N ILE A 141 -10.13 -8.15 -32.61
CA ILE A 141 -11.47 -8.63 -32.92
C ILE A 141 -11.91 -7.86 -34.13
N ASP A 142 -12.13 -8.58 -35.27
CA ASP A 142 -12.72 -7.99 -36.44
C ASP A 142 -14.01 -7.29 -36.11
N ASN A 143 -14.22 -6.11 -36.68
CA ASN A 143 -15.37 -5.25 -36.41
C ASN A 143 -16.72 -5.96 -36.60
N GLU A 144 -16.77 -6.99 -37.42
CA GLU A 144 -17.98 -7.76 -37.71
C GLU A 144 -18.40 -8.71 -36.58
N ASN A 145 -17.46 -9.12 -35.71
CA ASN A 145 -17.74 -10.06 -34.63
C ASN A 145 -17.86 -9.40 -33.24
N LYS A 146 -17.77 -8.09 -33.14
CA LYS A 146 -17.80 -7.35 -31.87
C LYS A 146 -19.09 -7.53 -31.06
N GLY A 147 -20.19 -7.91 -31.70
CA GLY A 147 -21.51 -8.04 -31.05
C GLY A 147 -21.80 -9.36 -30.37
N ASN A 148 -21.06 -10.43 -30.68
CA ASN A 148 -21.42 -11.79 -30.30
C ASN A 148 -20.45 -12.48 -29.32
N SER A 149 -19.34 -11.85 -28.98
CA SER A 149 -18.41 -12.42 -28.00
C SER A 149 -18.93 -12.25 -26.58
N ALA A 150 -19.10 -13.35 -25.85
CA ALA A 150 -19.47 -13.32 -24.43
C ALA A 150 -18.48 -12.50 -23.59
N ILE A 151 -17.22 -12.42 -24.00
CA ILE A 151 -16.19 -11.63 -23.33
C ILE A 151 -16.36 -10.13 -23.61
N HIS A 152 -16.70 -9.77 -24.86
CA HIS A 152 -16.98 -8.37 -25.19
C HIS A 152 -18.17 -7.83 -24.44
N ASN A 153 -19.26 -8.59 -24.37
CA ASN A 153 -20.49 -8.18 -23.69
C ASN A 153 -20.31 -7.96 -22.19
N ARG A 154 -19.34 -8.62 -21.55
CA ARG A 154 -19.06 -8.42 -20.12
C ARG A 154 -18.60 -7.01 -19.75
N PHE A 155 -17.88 -6.33 -20.63
CA PHE A 155 -17.43 -4.94 -20.43
C PHE A 155 -18.29 -3.90 -21.15
N HIS A 156 -19.27 -4.35 -21.94
CA HIS A 156 -20.24 -3.52 -22.66
C HIS A 156 -21.66 -4.07 -22.49
N PRO A 157 -22.10 -4.36 -21.24
CA PRO A 157 -23.41 -4.96 -21.03
C PRO A 157 -24.52 -3.97 -21.36
N ARG A 158 -25.51 -4.42 -22.09
CA ARG A 158 -26.73 -3.64 -22.42
C ARG A 158 -27.78 -3.78 -21.34
N SER A 159 -27.74 -4.89 -20.63
CA SER A 159 -28.68 -5.23 -19.55
C SER A 159 -28.06 -6.26 -18.60
N ILE A 160 -28.74 -6.55 -17.51
CA ILE A 160 -28.34 -7.61 -16.54
C ILE A 160 -28.23 -8.99 -17.22
N LYS A 161 -28.98 -9.22 -18.31
CA LYS A 161 -28.92 -10.50 -19.05
C LYS A 161 -27.54 -10.74 -19.73
N ASP A 162 -26.81 -9.68 -20.01
CA ASP A 162 -25.45 -9.76 -20.59
C ASP A 162 -24.37 -10.00 -19.50
N LEU A 163 -24.78 -10.08 -18.21
CA LEU A 163 -23.90 -10.30 -17.06
C LEU A 163 -24.13 -11.70 -16.47
N PRO A 164 -23.43 -12.73 -16.95
CA PRO A 164 -23.57 -14.08 -16.41
C PRO A 164 -23.21 -14.16 -14.92
N GLU A 165 -22.35 -13.27 -14.46
CA GLU A 165 -21.95 -13.12 -13.07
C GLU A 165 -23.12 -12.72 -12.13
N ALA A 166 -24.15 -12.06 -12.65
CA ALA A 166 -25.33 -11.69 -11.87
C ALA A 166 -26.18 -12.92 -11.47
N THR A 167 -26.10 -14.01 -12.25
CA THR A 167 -26.86 -15.24 -12.00
C THR A 167 -26.02 -16.36 -11.41
N ARG A 168 -24.73 -16.38 -11.67
CA ARG A 168 -23.78 -17.35 -11.09
C ARG A 168 -22.39 -16.74 -11.00
N PRO A 169 -21.63 -17.05 -9.93
CA PRO A 169 -20.23 -16.64 -9.84
C PRO A 169 -19.42 -17.25 -10.98
N ILE A 170 -18.76 -16.40 -11.77
CA ILE A 170 -17.81 -16.79 -12.79
C ILE A 170 -16.54 -16.01 -12.56
N SER A 171 -15.43 -16.71 -12.42
CA SER A 171 -14.10 -16.09 -12.42
C SER A 171 -13.28 -16.68 -13.57
N ASN A 172 -12.60 -15.82 -14.29
CA ASN A 172 -11.57 -16.18 -15.28
C ASN A 172 -10.17 -15.70 -14.83
N ASP A 173 -10.11 -15.09 -13.67
CA ASP A 173 -8.88 -14.67 -13.01
C ASP A 173 -8.77 -15.37 -11.66
N THR A 174 -7.55 -15.68 -11.26
CA THR A 174 -7.26 -16.28 -9.97
C THR A 174 -6.56 -15.27 -9.10
N ALA A 175 -7.12 -14.97 -7.94
CA ALA A 175 -6.45 -14.28 -6.86
C ALA A 175 -6.09 -15.28 -5.77
N VAL A 176 -4.87 -15.19 -5.26
CA VAL A 176 -4.39 -16.00 -4.14
C VAL A 176 -4.17 -15.09 -2.94
N GLY A 177 -4.91 -15.37 -1.88
CA GLY A 177 -4.69 -14.75 -0.58
C GLY A 177 -4.07 -15.77 0.38
N CYS A 178 -3.10 -15.33 1.16
CA CYS A 178 -2.50 -16.13 2.21
C CYS A 178 -2.71 -15.44 3.55
N GLY A 179 -3.17 -16.19 4.52
CA GLY A 179 -3.32 -15.72 5.88
C GLY A 179 -3.04 -16.86 6.85
N TRP A 180 -2.48 -16.52 7.99
CA TRP A 180 -2.16 -17.51 9.02
C TRP A 180 -2.38 -16.95 10.43
N ALA A 181 -2.60 -17.83 11.35
CA ALA A 181 -2.70 -17.56 12.78
C ALA A 181 -2.42 -18.87 13.57
N PRO A 182 -1.90 -18.75 14.81
CA PRO A 182 -1.50 -17.53 15.50
C PRO A 182 -0.23 -16.91 14.90
N LEU A 183 -0.04 -15.61 15.12
CA LEU A 183 1.24 -14.96 14.81
C LEU A 183 2.30 -15.39 15.81
N THR A 184 3.55 -15.54 15.36
CA THR A 184 4.70 -15.75 16.25
C THR A 184 4.96 -14.55 17.15
N GLU A 185 5.78 -14.70 18.18
CA GLU A 185 6.17 -13.59 19.04
C GLU A 185 6.90 -12.48 18.24
N LEU A 186 7.74 -12.86 17.26
CA LEU A 186 8.43 -11.92 16.37
C LEU A 186 7.46 -11.17 15.47
N GLU A 187 6.53 -11.87 14.84
CA GLU A 187 5.51 -11.26 13.97
C GLU A 187 4.64 -10.26 14.74
N ARG A 188 4.19 -10.62 15.96
CA ARG A 188 3.44 -9.71 16.83
C ARG A 188 4.25 -8.47 17.21
N MET A 189 5.52 -8.65 17.56
CA MET A 189 6.40 -7.53 17.90
C MET A 189 6.53 -6.54 16.73
N ILE A 190 6.79 -7.03 15.53
CA ILE A 190 6.94 -6.20 14.34
C ILE A 190 5.61 -5.49 13.99
N LEU A 191 4.50 -6.20 14.10
CA LEU A 191 3.15 -5.63 13.90
C LEU A 191 2.87 -4.50 14.90
N ASP A 192 3.12 -4.73 16.18
CA ASP A 192 2.88 -3.73 17.24
C ASP A 192 3.77 -2.49 17.06
N ILE A 193 5.03 -2.68 16.68
CA ILE A 193 5.96 -1.57 16.40
C ILE A 193 5.45 -0.75 15.20
N GLU A 194 5.12 -1.40 14.09
CA GLU A 194 4.62 -0.72 12.89
C GLU A 194 3.36 0.08 13.21
N GLN A 195 2.38 -0.54 13.85
CA GLN A 195 1.12 0.13 14.21
C GLN A 195 1.34 1.30 15.17
N THR A 196 2.28 1.18 16.10
CA THR A 196 2.62 2.27 17.03
C THR A 196 3.25 3.44 16.29
N LEU A 197 4.25 3.20 15.45
CA LEU A 197 4.98 4.24 14.72
C LEU A 197 4.12 4.96 13.67
N THR A 198 3.14 4.26 13.07
CA THR A 198 2.29 4.79 12.00
C THR A 198 0.87 5.15 12.45
N SER A 199 0.62 5.20 13.78
CA SER A 199 -0.67 5.59 14.32
C SER A 199 -0.90 7.09 14.21
N ASP A 200 -2.17 7.49 14.04
CA ASP A 200 -2.57 8.90 14.04
C ASP A 200 -2.23 9.60 15.36
N GLU A 201 -2.24 8.86 16.49
CA GLU A 201 -1.87 9.36 17.80
C GLU A 201 -0.37 9.70 17.86
N THR A 202 0.47 8.79 17.39
CA THR A 202 1.93 9.01 17.30
C THR A 202 2.25 10.18 16.40
N TRP A 203 1.57 10.31 15.27
CA TRP A 203 1.80 11.42 14.34
C TRP A 203 1.34 12.78 14.89
N LYS A 204 0.29 12.81 15.70
CA LYS A 204 -0.10 14.04 16.42
C LYS A 204 0.94 14.47 17.45
N LYS A 205 1.53 13.51 18.15
CA LYS A 205 2.53 13.75 19.20
C LYS A 205 3.92 14.04 18.62
N TYR A 206 4.25 13.40 17.49
CA TYR A 206 5.55 13.49 16.81
C TYR A 206 5.36 13.86 15.35
N PRO A 207 5.06 15.13 15.04
CA PRO A 207 4.69 15.57 13.71
C PRO A 207 5.82 15.41 12.65
N TRP A 208 7.03 15.22 13.09
CA TRP A 208 8.19 14.96 12.25
C TRP A 208 8.28 13.51 11.76
N MET A 209 7.56 12.56 12.35
CA MET A 209 7.61 11.15 11.96
C MET A 209 6.89 10.92 10.62
N GLY A 210 7.56 10.27 9.68
CA GLY A 210 7.01 9.95 8.36
C GLY A 210 6.09 8.73 8.37
N ALA A 211 5.43 8.49 7.25
CA ALA A 211 4.48 7.39 7.08
C ALA A 211 5.11 6.13 6.47
N ASP A 212 6.21 6.27 5.74
CA ASP A 212 6.87 5.17 5.04
C ASP A 212 7.75 4.37 6.01
N CYS A 213 7.14 3.42 6.69
CA CYS A 213 7.79 2.56 7.65
C CYS A 213 8.02 1.16 7.06
N LYS A 214 9.23 0.64 7.22
CA LYS A 214 9.58 -0.74 6.90
C LYS A 214 10.35 -1.34 8.06
N ILE A 215 9.95 -2.54 8.46
CA ILE A 215 10.55 -3.24 9.59
C ILE A 215 10.90 -4.67 9.16
N MET A 216 12.12 -5.09 9.46
CA MET A 216 12.57 -6.46 9.30
C MET A 216 13.14 -6.97 10.61
N GLY A 217 12.73 -8.16 11.02
CA GLY A 217 13.27 -8.87 12.18
C GLY A 217 13.85 -10.22 11.77
N ALA A 218 15.03 -10.50 12.29
CA ALA A 218 15.66 -11.82 12.20
C ALA A 218 15.87 -12.36 13.61
N ARG A 219 15.22 -13.46 13.93
CA ARG A 219 15.32 -14.14 15.22
C ARG A 219 16.23 -15.36 15.11
N HIS A 220 17.17 -15.47 16.01
CA HIS A 220 17.89 -16.70 16.28
C HIS A 220 17.66 -17.11 17.73
N LYS A 221 16.90 -18.17 17.96
CA LYS A 221 16.43 -18.60 19.27
C LYS A 221 15.69 -17.48 20.02
N LYS A 222 16.31 -16.88 21.02
CA LYS A 222 15.76 -15.80 21.85
C LYS A 222 16.42 -14.44 21.60
N GLU A 223 17.25 -14.32 20.58
CA GLU A 223 17.93 -13.10 20.18
C GLU A 223 17.37 -12.60 18.86
N VAL A 224 17.13 -11.31 18.76
CA VAL A 224 16.51 -10.66 17.59
C VAL A 224 17.36 -9.51 17.11
N ASP A 225 17.64 -9.49 15.81
CA ASP A 225 18.13 -8.33 15.08
C ASP A 225 16.94 -7.64 14.41
N LEU A 226 16.66 -6.41 14.81
CA LEU A 226 15.55 -5.62 14.32
C LEU A 226 16.07 -4.43 13.51
N THR A 227 15.71 -4.37 12.24
CA THR A 227 16.03 -3.24 11.36
C THR A 227 14.77 -2.46 11.06
N ILE A 228 14.78 -1.17 11.33
CA ILE A 228 13.66 -0.25 11.12
C ILE A 228 14.10 0.86 10.19
N SER A 229 13.35 1.09 9.13
CA SER A 229 13.48 2.27 8.27
C SER A 229 12.20 3.10 8.39
N ILE A 230 12.34 4.34 8.86
CA ILE A 230 11.26 5.31 8.97
C ILE A 230 11.83 6.71 8.77
N PRO A 231 11.33 7.49 7.79
CA PRO A 231 11.87 8.82 7.54
C PRO A 231 11.37 9.84 8.54
N GLN A 232 12.14 10.92 8.68
CA GLN A 232 11.67 12.15 9.30
C GLN A 232 11.24 13.14 8.21
N LEU A 233 10.17 13.89 8.47
CA LEU A 233 9.63 14.87 7.54
C LEU A 233 10.44 16.15 7.59
N SER A 234 11.06 16.51 6.49
CA SER A 234 11.95 17.69 6.38
C SER A 234 11.28 18.99 6.76
N THR A 235 9.97 19.12 6.53
CA THR A 235 9.18 20.29 6.91
C THR A 235 9.07 20.50 8.42
N ASN A 236 9.31 19.45 9.19
CA ASN A 236 9.16 19.41 10.65
C ASN A 236 10.48 19.15 11.37
N VAL A 237 11.60 19.20 10.65
CA VAL A 237 12.95 19.02 11.21
C VAL A 237 13.86 20.13 10.67
N HIS A 238 14.42 20.95 11.56
CA HIS A 238 15.06 22.20 11.19
C HIS A 238 16.59 22.17 11.36
N SER A 239 17.13 21.12 11.99
CA SER A 239 18.59 20.95 12.15
C SER A 239 19.01 19.50 12.32
N VAL A 240 20.31 19.24 12.21
CA VAL A 240 20.91 17.92 12.49
C VAL A 240 20.71 17.52 13.94
N GLU A 241 20.79 18.46 14.86
CA GLU A 241 20.60 18.24 16.30
C GLU A 241 19.17 17.78 16.57
N GLU A 242 18.18 18.46 15.98
CA GLU A 242 16.78 18.08 16.08
C GLU A 242 16.55 16.68 15.49
N TYR A 243 17.14 16.39 14.34
CA TYR A 243 17.09 15.05 13.74
C TYR A 243 17.61 13.97 14.70
N LYS A 244 18.76 14.21 15.34
CA LYS A 244 19.35 13.27 16.30
C LYS A 244 18.48 13.06 17.54
N VAL A 245 17.86 14.12 18.04
CA VAL A 245 16.91 14.03 19.16
C VAL A 245 15.70 13.18 18.77
N ASN A 246 15.12 13.43 17.62
CA ASN A 246 13.99 12.67 17.07
C ASN A 246 14.34 11.20 16.82
N TYR A 247 15.54 10.94 16.33
CA TYR A 247 16.06 9.59 16.15
C TYR A 247 16.12 8.82 17.48
N GLN A 248 16.69 9.43 18.53
CA GLN A 248 16.74 8.84 19.87
C GLN A 248 15.34 8.61 20.42
N LYS A 249 14.41 9.54 20.17
CA LYS A 249 13.02 9.41 20.60
C LYS A 249 12.32 8.22 19.92
N THR A 250 12.59 7.98 18.64
CA THR A 250 12.06 6.78 17.95
C THR A 250 12.59 5.50 18.60
N LEU A 251 13.89 5.43 18.88
CA LEU A 251 14.50 4.29 19.58
C LEU A 251 13.89 4.06 20.98
N GLU A 252 13.62 5.13 21.73
CA GLU A 252 12.96 5.04 23.04
C GLU A 252 11.55 4.45 22.91
N ILE A 253 10.75 4.92 21.95
CA ILE A 253 9.39 4.42 21.72
C ILE A 253 9.42 2.92 21.46
N VAL A 254 10.27 2.49 20.53
CA VAL A 254 10.40 1.07 20.15
C VAL A 254 10.91 0.24 21.33
N SER A 255 11.97 0.71 21.99
CA SER A 255 12.57 -0.03 23.12
C SER A 255 11.62 -0.22 24.29
N ASN A 256 10.81 0.80 24.61
CA ASN A 256 9.82 0.73 25.68
C ASN A 256 8.70 -0.26 25.32
N LEU A 257 8.19 -0.19 24.08
CA LEU A 257 7.18 -1.12 23.59
C LEU A 257 7.65 -2.58 23.69
N ILE A 258 8.90 -2.85 23.26
CA ILE A 258 9.48 -4.19 23.32
C ILE A 258 9.58 -4.67 24.78
N LYS A 259 10.13 -3.85 25.68
CA LYS A 259 10.28 -4.18 27.10
C LYS A 259 8.96 -4.45 27.82
N GLU A 260 7.90 -3.75 27.42
CA GLU A 260 6.58 -3.89 28.05
C GLU A 260 5.85 -5.16 27.61
N LYS A 261 6.04 -5.59 26.35
CA LYS A 261 5.16 -6.59 25.75
C LYS A 261 5.81 -7.92 25.37
N PHE A 262 7.14 -7.96 25.22
CA PHE A 262 7.84 -9.11 24.63
C PHE A 262 8.94 -9.67 25.53
N THR A 263 9.25 -10.96 25.37
CA THR A 263 10.11 -11.73 26.30
C THR A 263 11.42 -12.19 25.68
N PHE A 264 11.88 -11.55 24.61
CA PHE A 264 13.18 -11.86 23.99
C PHE A 264 14.34 -11.58 24.97
N LYS A 265 15.37 -12.44 24.90
CA LYS A 265 16.57 -12.29 25.75
C LYS A 265 17.35 -11.02 25.38
N GLU A 266 17.47 -10.77 24.08
CA GLU A 266 18.17 -9.62 23.53
C GLU A 266 17.49 -9.16 22.23
N VAL A 267 17.29 -7.85 22.08
CA VAL A 267 16.83 -7.24 20.83
C VAL A 267 17.79 -6.11 20.45
N ARG A 268 18.52 -6.31 19.38
CA ARG A 268 19.41 -5.30 18.79
C ARG A 268 18.63 -4.52 17.75
N ILE A 269 18.53 -3.21 17.95
CA ILE A 269 17.75 -2.32 17.08
C ILE A 269 18.68 -1.48 16.23
N THR A 270 18.55 -1.61 14.91
CA THR A 270 19.16 -0.72 13.92
C THR A 270 18.07 0.14 13.30
N LEU A 271 18.14 1.44 13.54
CA LEU A 271 17.22 2.42 12.96
C LEU A 271 17.89 3.12 11.79
N ASN A 272 17.20 3.20 10.63
CA ASN A 272 17.67 3.86 9.42
C ASN A 272 19.14 3.51 9.06
N PRO A 273 19.43 2.27 8.68
CA PRO A 273 20.81 1.76 8.57
C PRO A 273 21.70 2.52 7.55
N GLY A 274 21.08 3.32 6.67
CA GLY A 274 21.80 4.17 5.73
C GLY A 274 22.19 5.56 6.27
N ASP A 275 21.71 5.92 7.46
CA ASP A 275 21.95 7.23 8.04
C ASP A 275 23.41 7.39 8.49
N ASN A 276 23.99 8.51 8.11
CA ASN A 276 25.27 8.95 8.63
C ASN A 276 25.12 10.41 9.11
N THR A 277 24.80 10.55 10.38
CA THR A 277 24.54 11.86 11.00
C THR A 277 25.76 12.78 11.02
N ASP A 278 26.98 12.24 10.90
CA ASP A 278 28.21 13.03 10.86
C ASP A 278 28.46 13.64 9.48
N LYS A 279 27.87 13.03 8.44
CA LYS A 279 27.99 13.48 7.04
C LYS A 279 26.69 14.07 6.48
N GLU A 280 25.70 14.35 7.32
CA GLU A 280 24.39 14.87 6.92
C GLU A 280 23.62 13.94 5.94
N MET A 281 24.02 12.68 5.85
CA MET A 281 23.27 11.65 5.11
C MET A 281 22.16 11.14 6.01
N LEU A 282 20.99 11.78 5.91
CA LEU A 282 19.88 11.56 6.83
C LEU A 282 18.65 11.04 6.08
N TYR A 283 17.85 10.28 6.78
CA TYR A 283 16.59 9.75 6.24
C TYR A 283 15.47 10.81 6.32
N LEU A 284 15.74 11.96 5.70
CA LEU A 284 14.76 13.04 5.53
C LEU A 284 13.91 12.82 4.29
N ARG A 285 12.61 13.10 4.39
CA ARG A 285 11.68 13.05 3.27
C ARG A 285 10.78 14.28 3.28
N LEU A 286 10.29 14.68 2.12
CA LEU A 286 9.30 15.75 2.01
C LEU A 286 7.93 15.25 2.42
N THR A 287 7.59 14.05 2.01
CA THR A 287 6.42 13.29 2.45
C THR A 287 6.88 11.98 3.09
N GLY A 288 5.99 11.27 3.78
CA GLY A 288 6.26 9.92 4.32
C GLY A 288 6.69 8.93 3.24
N SER A 289 6.33 9.16 1.99
CA SER A 289 6.73 8.36 0.84
C SER A 289 7.28 9.24 -0.29
N CYS A 290 8.32 10.00 -0.02
CA CYS A 290 9.23 10.45 -1.08
C CYS A 290 10.00 9.22 -1.54
N ILE A 291 9.31 8.42 -2.28
CA ILE A 291 9.77 7.16 -2.75
C ILE A 291 10.88 7.43 -3.74
N GLU A 292 12.08 7.18 -3.34
CA GLU A 292 13.05 6.67 -4.27
C GLU A 292 12.63 5.20 -4.48
N SER A 293 11.89 4.90 -5.53
CA SER A 293 11.96 3.58 -6.09
C SER A 293 13.44 3.40 -6.40
N GLY A 294 14.11 2.53 -5.68
CA GLY A 294 15.44 2.13 -6.04
C GLY A 294 15.39 1.71 -7.50
N ASP A 295 16.18 2.33 -8.31
CA ASP A 295 16.53 1.85 -9.62
C ASP A 295 17.37 0.58 -9.46
#